data_0cd1cad2b429ea9e5f5c9cacd9528196
#
_entry.id   0cd1cad2b429ea9e5f5c9cacd9528196
#
_cell.length_a   1.000
_cell.length_b   1.000
_cell.length_c   1.000
_cell.angle_alpha   90.00
_cell.angle_beta   90.00
_cell.angle_gamma   90.00
#
_symmetry.space_group_name_H-M   'P 1'
#
loop_
_entity.id
_entity.type
_entity.pdbx_description
1 polymer ?
#
loop_
_entity_poly.entity_id
_entity_poly.type
_entity_poly.pdbx_seq_one_letter_code
_entity_poly.pdbx_strand_id
1 'polypeptide(L)'
;AAAVIGSPMGILFADESGDPNSIRIAGIVAETNADFGTAINDIVSAHPECSETTMEYDYEDGHTWASYWPEVLAVFAVQNNLNNDGDVVVIDEGKKQLIQDTFWAMHEISAEVEEVTATPEPTEDEPDPEPVTEYILHITVSSKSVDALADLYRFTQDQRDILHQLLSEEMRPSLLALCGGIAVADGELCWPLPGHTYISCHFGEVDAFGNAGHR
;
A
#
# COMPACT_ATOMS: atom_id res chain seq x y z
N ALA A 1 21.68 23.94 5.74
CA ALA A 1 21.64 22.65 5.03
C ALA A 1 22.26 21.51 5.87
N ALA A 2 23.40 21.76 6.57
CA ALA A 2 24.08 20.71 7.35
C ALA A 2 23.27 20.21 8.58
N ALA A 3 22.34 21.03 9.10
CA ALA A 3 21.50 20.63 10.26
C ALA A 3 20.36 19.67 9.89
N VAL A 4 20.03 19.54 8.60
CA VAL A 4 18.94 18.69 8.10
C VAL A 4 19.43 17.25 7.87
N ILE A 5 20.69 17.06 7.54
CA ILE A 5 21.29 15.76 7.19
C ILE A 5 21.42 14.83 8.41
N GLY A 6 21.40 15.35 9.62
CA GLY A 6 21.45 14.59 10.85
C GLY A 6 20.10 14.38 11.57
N SER A 7 18.94 14.54 10.90
CA SER A 7 17.62 14.43 11.49
C SER A 7 16.77 13.37 10.79
N PRO A 8 15.70 12.75 11.36
CA PRO A 8 14.75 11.89 10.64
C PRO A 8 14.30 12.48 9.29
N MET A 9 14.42 13.79 9.14
CA MET A 9 14.29 14.49 7.86
C MET A 9 15.30 14.05 6.80
N GLY A 10 16.41 13.42 7.18
CA GLY A 10 17.42 12.89 6.25
C GLY A 10 16.85 11.87 5.27
N ILE A 11 15.75 11.22 5.61
CA ILE A 11 15.03 10.29 4.69
C ILE A 11 14.64 10.99 3.38
N LEU A 12 14.32 12.26 3.40
CA LEU A 12 13.92 13.03 2.21
C LEU A 12 15.03 13.11 1.14
N PHE A 13 16.27 12.81 1.51
CA PHE A 13 17.44 12.84 0.65
C PHE A 13 18.07 11.45 0.44
N ALA A 14 17.37 10.38 0.83
CA ALA A 14 17.91 9.03 0.75
C ALA A 14 18.34 8.64 -0.67
N ASP A 15 17.55 9.01 -1.68
CA ASP A 15 17.83 8.71 -3.08
C ASP A 15 18.95 9.59 -3.69
N GLU A 16 19.36 10.65 -3.00
CA GLU A 16 20.42 11.58 -3.42
C GLU A 16 21.82 11.18 -2.94
N SER A 17 21.92 10.02 -2.25
CA SER A 17 23.20 9.57 -1.65
C SER A 17 24.33 9.42 -2.66
N GLY A 18 24.00 9.10 -3.93
CA GLY A 18 24.98 8.79 -4.97
C GLY A 18 25.76 7.49 -4.72
N ASP A 19 25.47 6.75 -3.64
CA ASP A 19 26.08 5.45 -3.36
C ASP A 19 25.52 4.40 -4.33
N PRO A 20 26.39 3.68 -5.09
CA PRO A 20 25.96 2.66 -6.03
C PRO A 20 25.28 1.46 -5.37
N ASN A 21 25.43 1.29 -4.06
CA ASN A 21 24.79 0.24 -3.29
C ASN A 21 23.47 0.70 -2.64
N SER A 22 23.11 1.97 -2.78
CA SER A 22 21.85 2.49 -2.24
C SER A 22 20.66 1.95 -3.06
N ILE A 23 19.71 1.35 -2.36
CA ILE A 23 18.47 0.87 -2.94
C ILE A 23 17.48 2.04 -2.99
N ARG A 24 16.88 2.26 -4.14
CA ARG A 24 15.86 3.32 -4.28
C ARG A 24 14.58 2.95 -3.56
N ILE A 25 14.04 3.89 -2.80
CA ILE A 25 12.79 3.71 -2.05
C ILE A 25 11.64 3.31 -2.97
N ALA A 26 11.52 3.92 -4.15
CA ALA A 26 10.50 3.55 -5.13
C ALA A 26 10.56 2.07 -5.55
N GLY A 27 11.75 1.47 -5.59
CA GLY A 27 11.94 0.04 -5.86
C GLY A 27 11.39 -0.83 -4.73
N ILE A 28 11.66 -0.43 -3.46
CA ILE A 28 11.14 -1.11 -2.27
C ILE A 28 9.61 -1.06 -2.24
N VAL A 29 9.06 0.12 -2.52
CA VAL A 29 7.60 0.34 -2.62
C VAL A 29 6.98 -0.60 -3.66
N ALA A 30 7.55 -0.65 -4.86
CA ALA A 30 7.04 -1.49 -5.95
C ALA A 30 7.09 -2.99 -5.59
N GLU A 31 8.20 -3.46 -5.00
CA GLU A 31 8.36 -4.85 -4.56
C GLU A 31 7.35 -5.19 -3.46
N THR A 32 7.26 -4.37 -2.41
CA THR A 32 6.35 -4.63 -1.28
C THR A 32 4.88 -4.59 -1.72
N ASN A 33 4.52 -3.70 -2.64
CA ASN A 33 3.17 -3.67 -3.20
C ASN A 33 2.86 -4.94 -4.01
N ALA A 34 3.85 -5.49 -4.73
CA ALA A 34 3.69 -6.76 -5.44
C ALA A 34 3.52 -7.93 -4.47
N ASP A 35 4.29 -7.96 -3.38
CA ASP A 35 4.18 -8.97 -2.33
C ASP A 35 2.81 -8.90 -1.63
N PHE A 36 2.32 -7.69 -1.38
CA PHE A 36 0.99 -7.47 -0.80
C PHE A 36 -0.13 -7.97 -1.73
N GLY A 37 -0.04 -7.65 -3.02
CA GLY A 37 -0.96 -8.19 -4.03
C GLY A 37 -0.90 -9.72 -4.14
N THR A 38 0.30 -10.29 -4.01
CA THR A 38 0.49 -11.75 -3.98
C THR A 38 -0.18 -12.36 -2.77
N ALA A 39 -0.03 -11.78 -1.58
CA ALA A 39 -0.68 -12.26 -0.36
C ALA A 39 -2.22 -12.28 -0.49
N ILE A 40 -2.82 -11.27 -1.11
CA ILE A 40 -4.26 -11.25 -1.41
C ILE A 40 -4.63 -12.37 -2.39
N ASN A 41 -3.87 -12.54 -3.47
CA ASN A 41 -4.13 -13.58 -4.46
C ASN A 41 -3.98 -14.99 -3.88
N ASP A 42 -3.04 -15.19 -2.96
CA ASP A 42 -2.84 -16.46 -2.26
C ASP A 42 -4.06 -16.79 -1.38
N ILE A 43 -4.63 -15.79 -0.71
CA ILE A 43 -5.88 -15.95 0.06
C ILE A 43 -7.03 -16.36 -0.87
N VAL A 44 -7.23 -15.67 -1.99
CA VAL A 44 -8.28 -16.03 -2.96
C VAL A 44 -8.06 -17.44 -3.50
N SER A 45 -6.82 -17.80 -3.83
CA SER A 45 -6.49 -19.12 -4.35
C SER A 45 -6.65 -20.24 -3.34
N ALA A 46 -6.60 -19.93 -2.03
CA ALA A 46 -6.81 -20.89 -0.95
C ALA A 46 -8.29 -21.21 -0.73
N HIS A 47 -9.22 -20.44 -1.32
CA HIS A 47 -10.67 -20.61 -1.19
C HIS A 47 -11.34 -20.87 -2.54
N PRO A 48 -11.00 -21.97 -3.24
CA PRO A 48 -11.57 -22.29 -4.55
C PRO A 48 -13.07 -22.64 -4.49
N GLU A 49 -13.60 -22.90 -3.28
CA GLU A 49 -15.02 -23.16 -3.04
C GLU A 49 -15.88 -21.91 -3.15
N CYS A 50 -15.29 -20.71 -3.03
CA CYS A 50 -16.02 -19.45 -3.09
C CYS A 50 -16.34 -19.07 -4.52
N SER A 51 -17.61 -18.81 -4.80
CA SER A 51 -18.12 -18.37 -6.11
C SER A 51 -17.90 -16.87 -6.34
N GLU A 52 -17.77 -16.10 -5.24
CA GLU A 52 -17.59 -14.65 -5.26
C GLU A 52 -16.53 -14.24 -4.24
N THR A 53 -15.80 -13.16 -4.55
CA THR A 53 -14.87 -12.52 -3.63
C THR A 53 -15.20 -11.04 -3.55
N THR A 54 -15.40 -10.54 -2.34
CA THR A 54 -15.56 -9.11 -2.06
C THR A 54 -14.30 -8.58 -1.39
N MET A 55 -13.99 -7.31 -1.61
CA MET A 55 -12.85 -6.65 -0.98
C MET A 55 -13.28 -5.33 -0.35
N GLU A 56 -12.99 -5.20 0.93
CA GLU A 56 -13.23 -3.99 1.71
C GLU A 56 -11.91 -3.41 2.23
N TYR A 57 -11.82 -2.09 2.24
CA TYR A 57 -10.67 -1.36 2.79
C TYR A 57 -11.13 -0.57 4.00
N ASP A 58 -10.66 -0.98 5.18
CA ASP A 58 -10.90 -0.30 6.46
C ASP A 58 -9.72 0.60 6.79
N TYR A 59 -9.65 1.72 6.08
CA TYR A 59 -8.63 2.75 6.28
C TYR A 59 -9.26 4.01 6.85
N GLU A 60 -8.60 4.58 7.86
CA GLU A 60 -8.93 5.93 8.30
C GLU A 60 -8.75 6.91 7.13
N ASP A 61 -9.63 7.89 7.02
CA ASP A 61 -9.58 8.98 6.03
C ASP A 61 -9.68 8.58 4.55
N GLY A 62 -10.17 7.38 4.23
CA GLY A 62 -10.40 6.94 2.84
C GLY A 62 -9.12 6.71 2.03
N HIS A 63 -7.98 6.57 2.70
CA HIS A 63 -6.74 6.16 2.06
C HIS A 63 -6.83 4.73 1.51
N THR A 64 -5.91 4.37 0.62
CA THR A 64 -5.68 3.01 0.16
C THR A 64 -4.29 2.55 0.59
N TRP A 65 -4.05 1.24 0.64
CA TRP A 65 -2.73 0.70 0.95
C TRP A 65 -1.59 1.33 0.13
N ALA A 66 -1.85 1.71 -1.12
CA ALA A 66 -0.86 2.37 -1.98
C ALA A 66 -0.58 3.83 -1.56
N SER A 67 -1.51 4.49 -0.87
CA SER A 67 -1.36 5.90 -0.45
C SER A 67 -0.78 6.08 0.94
N TYR A 68 -0.56 5.00 1.71
CA TYR A 68 0.03 5.01 3.06
C TYR A 68 1.56 5.00 3.08
N TRP A 69 2.21 5.00 1.95
CA TRP A 69 3.67 4.95 1.90
C TRP A 69 4.39 6.11 2.57
N PRO A 70 3.92 7.37 2.50
CA PRO A 70 4.50 8.45 3.27
C PRO A 70 4.50 8.18 4.78
N GLU A 71 3.41 7.61 5.31
CA GLU A 71 3.24 7.23 6.70
C GLU A 71 4.23 6.12 7.09
N VAL A 72 4.37 5.09 6.27
CA VAL A 72 5.35 4.01 6.46
C VAL A 72 6.77 4.57 6.53
N LEU A 73 7.14 5.43 5.59
CA LEU A 73 8.48 6.04 5.56
C LEU A 73 8.73 6.97 6.74
N ALA A 74 7.73 7.73 7.16
CA ALA A 74 7.86 8.62 8.31
C ALA A 74 8.06 7.82 9.62
N VAL A 75 7.27 6.76 9.83
CA VAL A 75 7.42 5.87 10.99
C VAL A 75 8.79 5.19 10.97
N PHE A 76 9.21 4.63 9.81
CA PHE A 76 10.52 4.02 9.65
C PHE A 76 11.65 5.01 9.99
N ALA A 77 11.59 6.24 9.46
CA ALA A 77 12.61 7.25 9.68
C ALA A 77 12.75 7.62 11.16
N VAL A 78 11.64 7.77 11.86
CA VAL A 78 11.64 8.11 13.29
C VAL A 78 12.08 6.93 14.15
N GLN A 79 11.59 5.71 13.85
CA GLN A 79 11.94 4.50 14.59
C GLN A 79 13.44 4.20 14.52
N ASN A 80 14.03 4.33 13.35
CA ASN A 80 15.42 3.95 13.12
C ASN A 80 16.39 5.10 13.40
N ASN A 81 15.89 6.24 13.86
CA ASN A 81 16.68 7.40 14.27
C ASN A 81 17.82 7.68 13.28
N LEU A 82 17.47 7.90 12.01
CA LEU A 82 18.39 8.04 10.87
C LEU A 82 19.38 9.21 10.99
N ASN A 83 19.76 9.59 12.25
CA ASN A 83 20.20 10.90 12.57
C ASN A 83 21.44 11.01 13.38
N ASN A 84 21.96 9.95 13.95
CA ASN A 84 22.94 10.16 14.99
C ASN A 84 24.36 10.47 14.49
N ASP A 85 24.68 10.25 13.21
CA ASP A 85 26.07 10.32 12.77
C ASP A 85 26.36 11.32 11.63
N GLY A 86 25.39 12.10 11.17
CA GLY A 86 25.62 13.12 10.12
C GLY A 86 25.92 12.54 8.74
N ASP A 87 25.79 11.23 8.57
CA ASP A 87 26.00 10.56 7.30
C ASP A 87 24.75 10.64 6.41
N VAL A 88 24.96 10.67 5.11
CA VAL A 88 23.90 10.57 4.12
C VAL A 88 23.17 9.24 4.32
N VAL A 89 21.85 9.27 4.33
CA VAL A 89 21.04 8.07 4.49
C VAL A 89 21.22 7.17 3.27
N VAL A 90 21.93 6.07 3.43
CA VAL A 90 22.05 5.00 2.44
C VAL A 90 21.05 3.92 2.80
N ILE A 91 20.17 3.58 1.89
CA ILE A 91 19.22 2.48 2.05
C ILE A 91 19.88 1.20 1.57
N ASP A 92 20.37 0.40 2.49
CA ASP A 92 20.90 -0.94 2.28
C ASP A 92 19.81 -2.02 2.45
N GLU A 93 20.16 -3.29 2.23
CA GLU A 93 19.22 -4.42 2.39
C GLU A 93 18.62 -4.51 3.80
N GLY A 94 19.38 -4.15 4.84
CA GLY A 94 18.87 -4.12 6.21
C GLY A 94 17.79 -3.07 6.40
N LYS A 95 18.00 -1.86 5.88
CA LYS A 95 17.01 -0.79 5.94
C LYS A 95 15.81 -1.07 5.03
N LYS A 96 16.04 -1.68 3.85
CA LYS A 96 14.96 -2.17 3.00
C LYS A 96 14.03 -3.08 3.78
N GLN A 97 14.57 -4.08 4.46
CA GLN A 97 13.78 -5.01 5.28
C GLN A 97 13.00 -4.27 6.38
N LEU A 98 13.62 -3.30 7.05
CA LEU A 98 12.93 -2.51 8.09
C LEU A 98 11.79 -1.65 7.52
N ILE A 99 11.92 -1.12 6.30
CA ILE A 99 10.83 -0.42 5.60
C ILE A 99 9.68 -1.39 5.31
N GLN A 100 9.99 -2.57 4.79
CA GLN A 100 9.00 -3.63 4.52
C GLN A 100 8.32 -4.09 5.81
N ASP A 101 9.08 -4.33 6.88
CA ASP A 101 8.54 -4.70 8.19
C ASP A 101 7.61 -3.62 8.76
N THR A 102 7.95 -2.33 8.55
CA THR A 102 7.10 -1.21 8.97
C THR A 102 5.78 -1.20 8.18
N PHE A 103 5.84 -1.45 6.87
CA PHE A 103 4.64 -1.58 6.04
C PHE A 103 3.73 -2.70 6.56
N TRP A 104 4.27 -3.90 6.82
CA TRP A 104 3.50 -5.03 7.32
C TRP A 104 3.02 -4.86 8.77
N ALA A 105 3.73 -4.09 9.59
CA ALA A 105 3.25 -3.72 10.93
C ALA A 105 2.06 -2.77 10.89
N MET A 106 1.97 -1.94 9.85
CA MET A 106 0.89 -0.99 9.62
C MET A 106 -0.35 -1.65 9.00
N HIS A 107 -0.19 -2.62 8.10
CA HIS A 107 -1.26 -3.20 7.32
C HIS A 107 -1.59 -4.62 7.75
N GLU A 108 -2.88 -4.96 7.71
CA GLU A 108 -3.39 -6.28 8.02
C GLU A 108 -4.39 -6.72 6.94
N ILE A 109 -4.29 -7.98 6.52
CA ILE A 109 -5.23 -8.61 5.62
C ILE A 109 -5.95 -9.70 6.40
N SER A 110 -7.27 -9.60 6.48
CA SER A 110 -8.13 -10.63 7.06
C SER A 110 -9.07 -11.18 6.00
N ALA A 111 -9.51 -12.43 6.19
CA ALA A 111 -10.42 -13.08 5.27
C ALA A 111 -11.46 -13.88 6.05
N GLU A 112 -12.71 -13.82 5.61
CA GLU A 112 -13.83 -14.56 6.17
C GLU A 112 -14.65 -15.16 5.04
N VAL A 113 -15.10 -16.42 5.21
CA VAL A 113 -15.99 -17.08 4.25
C VAL A 113 -17.41 -17.04 4.80
N GLU A 114 -18.31 -16.43 4.03
CA GLU A 114 -19.75 -16.42 4.31
C GLU A 114 -20.42 -17.53 3.51
N GLU A 115 -21.24 -18.34 4.20
CA GLU A 115 -22.12 -19.33 3.58
C GLU A 115 -23.51 -18.72 3.38
N VAL A 116 -23.92 -18.60 2.12
CA VAL A 116 -25.22 -18.03 1.73
C VAL A 116 -26.06 -19.11 1.08
N THR A 117 -27.23 -19.40 1.65
CA THR A 117 -28.19 -20.31 1.05
C THR A 117 -29.36 -19.53 0.46
N ALA A 118 -29.53 -19.63 -0.84
CA ALA A 118 -30.61 -18.98 -1.57
C ALA A 118 -31.43 -20.02 -2.36
N THR A 119 -32.73 -19.82 -2.39
CA THR A 119 -33.59 -20.61 -3.28
C THR A 119 -33.74 -19.79 -4.58
N PRO A 120 -33.32 -20.34 -5.74
CA PRO A 120 -33.48 -19.67 -7.02
C PRO A 120 -34.96 -19.34 -7.32
N GLU A 121 -35.22 -18.36 -8.16
CA GLU A 121 -36.57 -18.05 -8.58
C GLU A 121 -37.14 -19.21 -9.42
N PRO A 122 -38.40 -19.64 -9.17
CA PRO A 122 -39.03 -20.67 -9.97
C PRO A 122 -39.08 -20.32 -11.45
N THR A 123 -38.73 -21.28 -12.30
CA THR A 123 -38.82 -21.16 -13.75
C THR A 123 -39.89 -22.12 -14.31
N GLU A 124 -40.25 -21.96 -15.60
CA GLU A 124 -41.21 -22.88 -16.23
C GLU A 124 -40.71 -24.34 -16.27
N ASP A 125 -39.39 -24.52 -16.35
CA ASP A 125 -38.72 -25.82 -16.40
C ASP A 125 -38.47 -26.40 -15.00
N GLU A 126 -38.34 -25.53 -13.98
CA GLU A 126 -38.07 -25.90 -12.58
C GLU A 126 -38.96 -25.08 -11.61
N PRO A 127 -40.22 -25.52 -11.43
CA PRO A 127 -41.19 -24.75 -10.65
C PRO A 127 -40.96 -24.80 -9.12
N ASP A 128 -40.12 -25.72 -8.63
CA ASP A 128 -39.79 -25.88 -7.21
C ASP A 128 -38.27 -26.13 -7.08
N PRO A 129 -37.42 -25.07 -7.30
CA PRO A 129 -35.96 -25.21 -7.26
C PRO A 129 -35.48 -25.53 -5.84
N GLU A 130 -34.53 -26.44 -5.73
CA GLU A 130 -33.84 -26.72 -4.46
C GLU A 130 -32.97 -25.54 -4.02
N PRO A 131 -32.82 -25.29 -2.71
CA PRO A 131 -31.89 -24.28 -2.19
C PRO A 131 -30.46 -24.60 -2.62
N VAL A 132 -29.77 -23.59 -3.12
CA VAL A 132 -28.35 -23.66 -3.49
C VAL A 132 -27.55 -22.94 -2.44
N THR A 133 -26.50 -23.59 -1.96
CA THR A 133 -25.53 -22.97 -1.04
C THR A 133 -24.34 -22.45 -1.84
N GLU A 134 -24.05 -21.18 -1.67
CA GLU A 134 -22.89 -20.50 -2.24
C GLU A 134 -21.97 -20.01 -1.13
N TYR A 135 -20.70 -19.90 -1.42
CA TYR A 135 -19.69 -19.38 -0.50
C TYR A 135 -19.12 -18.07 -1.07
N ILE A 136 -19.09 -17.04 -0.25
CA ILE A 136 -18.54 -15.72 -0.60
C ILE A 136 -17.31 -15.49 0.28
N LEU A 137 -16.19 -15.13 -0.35
CA LEU A 137 -14.97 -14.74 0.37
C LEU A 137 -14.97 -13.23 0.59
N HIS A 138 -14.99 -12.82 1.84
CA HIS A 138 -14.83 -11.42 2.24
C HIS A 138 -13.38 -11.17 2.65
N ILE A 139 -12.67 -10.31 1.93
CA ILE A 139 -11.31 -9.90 2.28
C ILE A 139 -11.39 -8.46 2.79
N THR A 140 -10.90 -8.25 4.00
CA THR A 140 -10.77 -6.91 4.59
C THR A 140 -9.29 -6.54 4.71
N VAL A 141 -8.92 -5.41 4.14
CA VAL A 141 -7.61 -4.81 4.27
C VAL A 141 -7.72 -3.61 5.19
N SER A 142 -7.07 -3.67 6.34
CA SER A 142 -7.08 -2.58 7.32
C SER A 142 -5.69 -2.00 7.54
N SER A 143 -5.63 -0.77 8.05
CA SER A 143 -4.37 -0.15 8.45
C SER A 143 -4.46 0.44 9.86
N LYS A 144 -3.35 0.37 10.58
CA LYS A 144 -3.17 1.08 11.84
C LYS A 144 -2.75 2.52 11.57
N SER A 145 -3.22 3.46 12.38
CA SER A 145 -2.76 4.84 12.31
C SER A 145 -1.28 4.97 12.70
N VAL A 146 -0.65 6.07 12.27
CA VAL A 146 0.74 6.37 12.65
C VAL A 146 0.89 6.52 14.17
N ASP A 147 -0.13 7.02 14.85
CA ASP A 147 -0.13 7.14 16.30
C ASP A 147 -0.19 5.78 16.99
N ALA A 148 -0.95 4.83 16.44
CA ALA A 148 -0.97 3.45 16.95
C ALA A 148 0.40 2.77 16.80
N LEU A 149 1.12 3.02 15.70
CA LEU A 149 2.50 2.55 15.54
C LEU A 149 3.48 3.29 16.46
N ALA A 150 3.29 4.60 16.67
CA ALA A 150 4.08 5.36 17.64
C ALA A 150 3.90 4.84 19.08
N ASP A 151 2.70 4.36 19.42
CA ASP A 151 2.45 3.68 20.72
C ASP A 151 3.14 2.31 20.75
N LEU A 152 3.00 1.51 19.71
CA LEU A 152 3.62 0.19 19.58
C LEU A 152 5.15 0.27 19.74
N TYR A 153 5.78 1.24 19.10
CA TYR A 153 7.23 1.47 19.14
C TYR A 153 7.68 2.34 20.29
N ARG A 154 6.73 2.81 21.14
CA ARG A 154 6.98 3.62 22.33
C ARG A 154 7.74 4.91 22.02
N PHE A 155 7.32 5.61 20.99
CA PHE A 155 7.90 6.88 20.61
C PHE A 155 7.78 7.91 21.74
N THR A 156 8.88 8.64 21.98
CA THR A 156 8.87 9.81 22.85
C THR A 156 8.05 10.94 22.25
N GLN A 157 7.73 11.96 23.04
CA GLN A 157 7.01 13.13 22.52
C GLN A 157 7.79 13.81 21.38
N ASP A 158 9.10 13.99 21.53
CA ASP A 158 9.95 14.58 20.47
C ASP A 158 9.89 13.75 19.17
N GLN A 159 9.88 12.44 19.27
CA GLN A 159 9.74 11.54 18.11
C GLN A 159 8.36 11.66 17.46
N ARG A 160 7.29 11.81 18.25
CA ARG A 160 5.94 12.06 17.71
C ARG A 160 5.84 13.41 17.01
N ASP A 161 6.44 14.44 17.59
CA ASP A 161 6.46 15.78 16.98
C ASP A 161 7.17 15.76 15.62
N ILE A 162 8.28 15.02 15.51
CA ILE A 162 8.99 14.81 14.24
C ILE A 162 8.15 13.99 13.27
N LEU A 163 7.49 12.92 13.71
CA LEU A 163 6.59 12.10 12.89
C LEU A 163 5.51 12.96 12.24
N HIS A 164 4.82 13.76 13.03
CA HIS A 164 3.78 14.68 12.53
C HIS A 164 4.36 15.77 11.63
N GLN A 165 5.59 16.23 11.89
CA GLN A 165 6.27 17.18 11.02
C GLN A 165 6.58 16.58 9.64
N LEU A 166 7.06 15.34 9.57
CA LEU A 166 7.31 14.62 8.30
C LEU A 166 6.02 14.43 7.51
N LEU A 167 4.89 14.26 8.18
CA LEU A 167 3.57 14.06 7.57
C LEU A 167 2.77 15.36 7.38
N SER A 168 3.37 16.52 7.68
CA SER A 168 2.73 17.81 7.42
C SER A 168 2.46 18.02 5.93
N GLU A 169 1.52 18.91 5.61
CA GLU A 169 1.17 19.28 4.22
C GLU A 169 2.41 19.73 3.41
N GLU A 170 3.39 20.33 4.09
CA GLU A 170 4.64 20.81 3.48
C GLU A 170 5.61 19.67 3.13
N MET A 171 5.74 18.66 4.00
CA MET A 171 6.77 17.62 3.89
C MET A 171 6.27 16.32 3.24
N ARG A 172 5.01 15.98 3.43
CA ARG A 172 4.39 14.75 2.91
C ARG A 172 4.55 14.57 1.40
N PRO A 173 4.43 15.62 0.54
CA PRO A 173 4.66 15.48 -0.89
C PRO A 173 6.07 15.00 -1.25
N SER A 174 7.08 15.38 -0.45
CA SER A 174 8.47 14.93 -0.68
C SER A 174 8.62 13.44 -0.34
N LEU A 175 7.99 12.94 0.72
CA LEU A 175 7.94 11.50 1.01
C LEU A 175 7.22 10.73 -0.10
N LEU A 176 6.10 11.27 -0.61
CA LEU A 176 5.37 10.66 -1.72
C LEU A 176 6.23 10.59 -2.99
N ALA A 177 7.02 11.60 -3.26
CA ALA A 177 7.95 11.61 -4.40
C ALA A 177 9.00 10.49 -4.31
N LEU A 178 9.54 10.20 -3.12
CA LEU A 178 10.45 9.08 -2.87
C LEU A 178 9.79 7.71 -3.16
N CYS A 179 8.49 7.61 -2.93
CA CYS A 179 7.73 6.39 -3.21
C CYS A 179 7.50 6.14 -4.72
N GLY A 180 8.02 6.98 -5.59
CA GLY A 180 7.77 6.92 -7.04
C GLY A 180 6.43 7.55 -7.43
N GLY A 181 5.73 8.18 -6.49
CA GLY A 181 4.56 9.02 -6.73
C GLY A 181 4.97 10.33 -7.38
N ILE A 182 4.19 10.78 -8.35
CA ILE A 182 4.28 12.16 -8.81
C ILE A 182 3.55 13.01 -7.78
N ALA A 183 4.25 13.96 -7.17
CA ALA A 183 3.59 15.00 -6.38
C ALA A 183 2.71 15.81 -7.35
N VAL A 184 1.43 15.53 -7.34
CA VAL A 184 0.48 16.29 -8.16
C VAL A 184 0.13 17.55 -7.38
N ALA A 185 0.76 18.64 -7.76
CA ALA A 185 0.26 19.95 -7.37
C ALA A 185 -1.03 20.22 -8.16
N ASP A 186 -2.08 20.64 -7.47
CA ASP A 186 -3.31 21.20 -8.02
C ASP A 186 -4.21 20.27 -8.87
N GLY A 187 -4.44 19.03 -8.44
CA GLY A 187 -5.55 18.23 -8.97
C GLY A 187 -5.34 17.65 -10.37
N GLU A 188 -4.12 17.63 -10.89
CA GLU A 188 -3.80 16.88 -12.10
C GLU A 188 -3.84 15.38 -11.84
N LEU A 189 -4.41 14.63 -12.78
CA LEU A 189 -4.50 13.17 -12.70
C LEU A 189 -3.10 12.55 -12.85
N CYS A 190 -2.63 11.84 -11.83
CA CYS A 190 -1.43 11.02 -11.96
C CYS A 190 -1.75 9.69 -12.64
N TRP A 191 -0.74 9.09 -13.26
CA TRP A 191 -0.87 7.74 -13.82
C TRP A 191 -1.14 6.73 -12.70
N PRO A 192 -2.22 5.93 -12.77
CA PRO A 192 -2.66 5.09 -11.64
C PRO A 192 -1.72 3.93 -11.31
N LEU A 193 -0.76 3.63 -12.21
CA LEU A 193 0.21 2.54 -12.05
C LEU A 193 1.63 3.10 -12.19
N PRO A 194 2.27 3.56 -11.09
CA PRO A 194 3.64 4.04 -11.13
C PRO A 194 4.58 2.97 -11.74
N GLY A 195 5.43 3.39 -12.69
CA GLY A 195 6.36 2.51 -13.38
C GLY A 195 5.78 1.70 -14.56
N HIS A 196 4.47 1.71 -14.78
CA HIS A 196 3.82 1.08 -15.92
C HIS A 196 3.26 2.16 -16.85
N THR A 197 3.96 2.42 -17.96
CA THR A 197 3.55 3.42 -18.97
C THR A 197 2.91 2.79 -20.20
N TYR A 198 2.84 1.46 -20.26
CA TYR A 198 2.28 0.73 -21.37
C TYR A 198 0.79 0.47 -21.17
N ILE A 199 -0.02 0.94 -22.10
CA ILE A 199 -1.46 0.65 -22.15
C ILE A 199 -1.65 -0.50 -23.11
N SER A 200 -2.06 -1.67 -22.62
CA SER A 200 -2.27 -2.88 -23.41
C SER A 200 -3.54 -2.82 -24.28
N CYS A 201 -4.53 -2.02 -23.89
CA CYS A 201 -5.77 -1.79 -24.62
C CYS A 201 -6.35 -0.43 -24.24
N HIS A 202 -6.69 0.42 -25.22
CA HIS A 202 -7.33 1.70 -24.98
C HIS A 202 -8.85 1.53 -24.83
N PHE A 203 -9.48 2.51 -24.15
CA PHE A 203 -10.92 2.52 -23.98
C PHE A 203 -11.65 2.41 -25.31
N GLY A 204 -12.52 1.42 -25.44
CA GLY A 204 -13.30 1.14 -26.67
C GLY A 204 -12.58 0.34 -27.75
N GLU A 205 -11.32 -0.02 -27.54
CA GLU A 205 -10.59 -0.95 -28.42
C GLU A 205 -10.84 -2.41 -28.03
N VAL A 206 -10.52 -3.31 -28.94
CA VAL A 206 -10.54 -4.75 -28.69
C VAL A 206 -9.12 -5.20 -28.37
N ASP A 207 -8.94 -5.92 -27.25
CA ASP A 207 -7.65 -6.46 -26.83
C ASP A 207 -7.13 -7.56 -27.76
N ALA A 208 -5.89 -8.00 -27.56
CA ALA A 208 -5.28 -9.06 -28.36
C ALA A 208 -6.01 -10.42 -28.28
N PHE A 209 -6.93 -10.57 -27.33
CA PHE A 209 -7.74 -11.77 -27.12
C PHE A 209 -9.18 -11.64 -27.64
N GLY A 210 -9.52 -10.50 -28.25
CA GLY A 210 -10.84 -10.25 -28.83
C GLY A 210 -11.88 -9.72 -27.86
N ASN A 211 -11.50 -9.34 -26.63
CA ASN A 211 -12.40 -8.76 -25.64
C ASN A 211 -12.52 -7.25 -25.88
N ALA A 212 -13.76 -6.74 -25.87
CA ALA A 212 -13.97 -5.29 -25.90
C ALA A 212 -13.53 -4.68 -24.58
N GLY A 213 -12.61 -3.70 -24.62
CA GLY A 213 -12.28 -2.86 -23.48
C GLY A 213 -13.55 -2.25 -22.90
N HIS A 214 -13.55 -2.01 -21.58
CA HIS A 214 -14.73 -1.48 -20.87
C HIS A 214 -15.34 -0.28 -21.61
N ARG A 215 -16.64 -0.32 -21.80
CA ARG A 215 -17.45 0.78 -22.35
C ARG A 215 -18.00 1.65 -21.24
#